data_6e3d1db370e07b3c98c85fb0b3d1ceb1
#
_entry.id   6e3d1db370e07b3c98c85fb0b3d1ceb1
#
_cell.length_a   1.000
_cell.length_b   1.000
_cell.length_c   1.000
_cell.angle_alpha   90.00
_cell.angle_beta   90.00
_cell.angle_gamma   90.00
#
_symmetry.space_group_name_H-M   'P 1'
#
loop_
_entity.id
_entity.type
_entity.pdbx_description
1 polymer ?
#
loop_
_entity_poly.entity_id
_entity_poly.type
_entity_poly.pdbx_seq_one_letter_code
_entity_poly.pdbx_strand_id
1 'polypeptide(L)'
;MAKTRRRQRSPEALETKARPMQARSRHTFEAILNAAGNVLAQESLRAFSINAVCENAGLTPPAVYRYFPNKYALLKAVGERLMEAEDEVALGDMASRAIPLSENEMIEELRERLGRVIAVTTAFPGSVQILRALRNSVVMRQVRHASTAKVTARWFERLRDIFPATDPVRLRRGAWLGLEVSTQLIELIVEGEFRAEGEPDDIMIGEMAMMLGRYYWQLGSMEFVDLHKVVRLERRRART
;
A
#
# COMPACT_ATOMS: atom_id res chain seq x y z
N MET A 1 29.97 34.90 12.23
CA MET A 1 29.55 33.50 11.94
C MET A 1 28.09 33.34 12.28
N ALA A 2 27.20 33.44 11.32
CA ALA A 2 25.74 33.32 11.51
C ALA A 2 25.33 31.84 11.39
N LYS A 3 24.86 31.25 12.49
CA LYS A 3 24.26 29.90 12.51
C LYS A 3 22.90 29.94 11.81
N THR A 4 22.81 29.39 10.60
CA THR A 4 21.57 29.15 9.88
C THR A 4 20.76 28.11 10.67
N ARG A 5 19.78 28.56 11.45
CA ARG A 5 18.77 27.69 12.09
C ARG A 5 17.97 27.00 10.99
N ARG A 6 18.22 25.71 10.77
CA ARG A 6 17.37 24.81 9.99
C ARG A 6 16.00 24.78 10.66
N ARG A 7 15.01 25.53 10.11
CA ARG A 7 13.61 25.47 10.57
C ARG A 7 13.13 24.01 10.47
N GLN A 8 12.93 23.36 11.60
CA GLN A 8 12.15 22.13 11.67
C GLN A 8 10.75 22.45 11.13
N ARG A 9 10.37 21.78 10.04
CA ARG A 9 9.06 21.95 9.40
C ARG A 9 8.01 21.33 10.31
N SER A 10 7.06 22.12 10.75
CA SER A 10 5.92 21.70 11.59
C SER A 10 5.05 20.67 10.83
N PRO A 11 4.42 19.69 11.50
CA PRO A 11 3.49 18.73 10.91
C PRO A 11 2.37 19.38 10.08
N GLU A 12 1.90 20.55 10.50
CA GLU A 12 0.89 21.36 9.81
C GLU A 12 1.28 21.77 8.37
N ALA A 13 2.57 21.84 8.04
CA ALA A 13 3.05 22.15 6.69
C ALA A 13 2.87 20.99 5.69
N LEU A 14 2.40 19.83 6.12
CA LEU A 14 2.20 18.64 5.31
C LEU A 14 0.72 18.35 5.00
N GLU A 15 -0.18 19.07 5.62
CA GLU A 15 -1.61 18.94 5.38
C GLU A 15 -2.07 19.83 4.22
N THR A 16 -3.07 19.33 3.49
CA THR A 16 -3.78 20.09 2.46
C THR A 16 -4.52 21.25 3.12
N LYS A 17 -4.29 22.48 2.67
CA LYS A 17 -4.88 23.69 3.26
C LYS A 17 -6.39 23.76 3.11
N ALA A 18 -6.95 23.20 2.02
CA ALA A 18 -8.39 23.21 1.73
C ALA A 18 -8.76 21.96 0.93
N ARG A 19 -9.70 21.18 1.42
CA ARG A 19 -10.43 20.20 0.61
C ARG A 19 -11.57 20.92 -0.08
N PRO A 20 -11.65 20.91 -1.42
CA PRO A 20 -12.63 21.70 -2.13
C PRO A 20 -14.05 21.16 -1.98
N MET A 21 -14.99 22.01 -1.57
CA MET A 21 -16.40 21.66 -1.47
C MET A 21 -17.19 21.98 -2.76
N GLN A 22 -16.73 22.98 -3.53
CA GLN A 22 -17.39 23.41 -4.77
C GLN A 22 -16.86 22.65 -6.00
N ALA A 23 -17.71 22.38 -7.00
CA ALA A 23 -17.37 21.62 -8.20
C ALA A 23 -16.16 22.17 -8.95
N ARG A 24 -16.08 23.49 -9.19
CA ARG A 24 -14.94 24.14 -9.88
C ARG A 24 -13.63 23.97 -9.09
N SER A 25 -13.68 24.07 -7.77
CA SER A 25 -12.50 23.89 -6.92
C SER A 25 -12.04 22.43 -6.89
N ARG A 26 -12.98 21.46 -6.94
CA ARG A 26 -12.67 20.04 -7.06
C ARG A 26 -11.97 19.73 -8.37
N HIS A 27 -12.47 20.27 -9.49
CA HIS A 27 -11.83 20.08 -10.80
C HIS A 27 -10.38 20.57 -10.80
N THR A 28 -10.12 21.78 -10.24
CA THR A 28 -8.74 22.30 -10.15
C THR A 28 -7.86 21.43 -9.24
N PHE A 29 -8.39 20.95 -8.11
CA PHE A 29 -7.67 20.06 -7.18
C PHE A 29 -7.28 18.75 -7.86
N GLU A 30 -8.22 18.12 -8.56
CA GLU A 30 -7.98 16.88 -9.30
C GLU A 30 -6.97 17.10 -10.46
N ALA A 31 -7.06 18.22 -11.17
CA ALA A 31 -6.10 18.57 -12.22
C ALA A 31 -4.68 18.68 -11.65
N ILE A 32 -4.51 19.26 -10.45
CA ILE A 32 -3.20 19.33 -9.78
C ILE A 32 -2.68 17.95 -9.41
N LEU A 33 -3.52 17.06 -8.85
CA LEU A 33 -3.12 15.70 -8.49
C LEU A 33 -2.77 14.86 -9.72
N ASN A 34 -3.53 14.99 -10.82
CA ASN A 34 -3.24 14.32 -12.09
C ASN A 34 -1.90 14.79 -12.67
N ALA A 35 -1.68 16.10 -12.71
CA ALA A 35 -0.42 16.67 -13.19
C ALA A 35 0.77 16.23 -12.31
N ALA A 36 0.58 16.15 -11.00
CA ALA A 36 1.62 15.68 -10.10
C ALA A 36 1.98 14.19 -10.35
N GLY A 37 0.99 13.34 -10.60
CA GLY A 37 1.21 11.95 -11.02
C GLY A 37 1.97 11.87 -12.36
N ASN A 38 1.57 12.67 -13.36
CA ASN A 38 2.24 12.71 -14.66
C ASN A 38 3.70 13.16 -14.55
N VAL A 39 3.98 14.19 -13.74
CA VAL A 39 5.37 14.64 -13.49
C VAL A 39 6.19 13.53 -12.83
N LEU A 40 5.62 12.81 -11.84
CA LEU A 40 6.28 11.67 -11.21
C LEU A 40 6.47 10.47 -12.13
N ALA A 41 5.65 10.33 -13.18
CA ALA A 41 5.83 9.30 -14.20
C ALA A 41 6.98 9.60 -15.15
N GLN A 42 7.27 10.87 -15.40
CA GLN A 42 8.27 11.31 -16.36
C GLN A 42 9.61 11.66 -15.72
N GLU A 43 9.60 12.04 -14.43
CA GLU A 43 10.74 12.61 -13.75
C GLU A 43 11.08 11.84 -12.46
N SER A 44 12.33 12.01 -12.00
CA SER A 44 12.74 11.49 -10.71
C SER A 44 12.06 12.26 -9.56
N LEU A 45 11.90 11.61 -8.40
CA LEU A 45 11.40 12.25 -7.19
C LEU A 45 12.20 13.50 -6.78
N ARG A 46 13.49 13.55 -7.15
CA ARG A 46 14.36 14.70 -6.88
C ARG A 46 13.97 15.94 -7.73
N ALA A 47 13.58 15.74 -8.98
CA ALA A 47 13.16 16.77 -9.90
C ALA A 47 11.73 17.26 -9.65
N PHE A 48 10.90 16.48 -8.94
CA PHE A 48 9.54 16.82 -8.60
C PHE A 48 9.44 18.19 -7.90
N SER A 49 8.71 19.12 -8.50
CA SER A 49 8.55 20.50 -8.04
C SER A 49 7.17 21.06 -8.33
N ILE A 50 6.77 22.11 -7.58
CA ILE A 50 5.51 22.82 -7.84
C ILE A 50 5.51 23.45 -9.24
N ASN A 51 6.65 23.95 -9.72
CA ASN A 51 6.73 24.55 -11.05
C ASN A 51 6.48 23.53 -12.16
N ALA A 52 7.12 22.35 -12.09
CA ALA A 52 6.87 21.26 -13.06
C ALA A 52 5.39 20.83 -13.06
N VAL A 53 4.75 20.77 -11.90
CA VAL A 53 3.31 20.46 -11.79
C VAL A 53 2.46 21.59 -12.39
N CYS A 54 2.83 22.85 -12.17
CA CYS A 54 2.12 23.99 -12.78
C CYS A 54 2.20 23.97 -14.31
N GLU A 55 3.38 23.69 -14.86
CA GLU A 55 3.59 23.57 -16.31
C GLU A 55 2.72 22.43 -16.88
N ASN A 56 2.74 21.25 -16.25
CA ASN A 56 1.95 20.11 -16.70
C ASN A 56 0.43 20.34 -16.60
N ALA A 57 -0.02 21.07 -15.57
CA ALA A 57 -1.44 21.35 -15.32
C ALA A 57 -1.98 22.58 -16.09
N GLY A 58 -1.13 23.40 -16.70
CA GLY A 58 -1.52 24.71 -17.25
C GLY A 58 -2.00 25.68 -16.17
N LEU A 59 -1.44 25.60 -14.95
CA LEU A 59 -1.82 26.40 -13.78
C LEU A 59 -0.69 27.34 -13.34
N THR A 60 -1.06 28.38 -12.59
CA THR A 60 -0.07 29.26 -11.95
C THR A 60 0.33 28.75 -10.56
N PRO A 61 1.55 29.03 -10.06
CA PRO A 61 1.96 28.63 -8.72
C PRO A 61 1.01 29.10 -7.61
N PRO A 62 0.44 30.32 -7.60
CA PRO A 62 -0.57 30.71 -6.62
C PRO A 62 -1.80 29.82 -6.59
N ALA A 63 -2.23 29.29 -7.74
CA ALA A 63 -3.37 28.37 -7.81
C ALA A 63 -3.07 27.04 -7.10
N VAL A 64 -1.85 26.50 -7.24
CA VAL A 64 -1.41 25.28 -6.55
C VAL A 64 -1.18 25.55 -5.06
N TYR A 65 -0.53 26.68 -4.69
CA TYR A 65 -0.29 27.02 -3.28
C TYR A 65 -1.56 27.32 -2.48
N ARG A 66 -2.67 27.54 -3.14
CA ARG A 66 -3.99 27.64 -2.50
C ARG A 66 -4.38 26.32 -1.80
N TYR A 67 -4.01 25.18 -2.39
CA TYR A 67 -4.35 23.85 -1.88
C TYR A 67 -3.18 23.20 -1.12
N PHE A 68 -1.97 23.33 -1.63
CA PHE A 68 -0.78 22.63 -1.14
C PHE A 68 0.28 23.64 -0.69
N PRO A 69 0.64 23.68 0.59
CA PRO A 69 1.59 24.66 1.12
C PRO A 69 3.03 24.45 0.59
N ASN A 70 3.32 23.25 0.10
CA ASN A 70 4.63 22.89 -0.46
C ASN A 70 4.53 21.57 -1.25
N LYS A 71 5.63 21.20 -1.95
CA LYS A 71 5.69 19.97 -2.74
C LYS A 71 5.52 18.69 -1.93
N TYR A 72 5.82 18.68 -0.65
CA TYR A 72 5.68 17.48 0.19
C TYR A 72 4.23 17.23 0.58
N ALA A 73 3.45 18.28 0.81
CA ALA A 73 2.01 18.16 1.00
C ALA A 73 1.31 17.65 -0.27
N LEU A 74 1.76 18.12 -1.45
CA LEU A 74 1.26 17.61 -2.72
C LEU A 74 1.65 16.15 -2.94
N LEU A 75 2.91 15.78 -2.69
CA LEU A 75 3.37 14.39 -2.79
C LEU A 75 2.59 13.47 -1.84
N LYS A 76 2.33 13.93 -0.61
CA LYS A 76 1.49 13.20 0.36
C LYS A 76 0.09 12.96 -0.20
N ALA A 77 -0.55 13.98 -0.75
CA ALA A 77 -1.90 13.85 -1.30
C ALA A 77 -1.96 12.90 -2.52
N VAL A 78 -0.94 12.89 -3.37
CA VAL A 78 -0.85 11.92 -4.48
C VAL A 78 -0.64 10.50 -3.95
N GLY A 79 0.18 10.33 -2.91
CA GLY A 79 0.35 9.04 -2.24
C GLY A 79 -0.92 8.53 -1.56
N GLU A 80 -1.66 9.42 -0.90
CA GLU A 80 -2.99 9.10 -0.33
C GLU A 80 -3.95 8.62 -1.41
N ARG A 81 -3.97 9.29 -2.58
CA ARG A 81 -4.82 8.90 -3.70
C ARG A 81 -4.45 7.54 -4.29
N LEU A 82 -3.16 7.19 -4.38
CA LEU A 82 -2.74 5.85 -4.80
C LEU A 82 -3.22 4.81 -3.78
N MET A 83 -3.02 5.05 -2.49
CA MET A 83 -3.47 4.12 -1.45
C MET A 83 -5.01 3.97 -1.43
N GLU A 84 -5.75 5.05 -1.66
CA GLU A 84 -7.22 4.99 -1.79
C GLU A 84 -7.65 4.11 -2.96
N ALA A 85 -6.98 4.21 -4.12
CA ALA A 85 -7.26 3.38 -5.29
C ALA A 85 -6.93 1.89 -5.04
N GLU A 86 -5.79 1.59 -4.40
CA GLU A 86 -5.43 0.23 -3.98
C GLU A 86 -6.42 -0.34 -2.95
N ASP A 87 -6.79 0.45 -1.94
CA ASP A 87 -7.75 0.07 -0.90
C ASP A 87 -9.13 -0.26 -1.49
N GLU A 88 -9.62 0.56 -2.43
CA GLU A 88 -10.90 0.36 -3.08
C GLU A 88 -10.97 -1.00 -3.78
N VAL A 89 -9.92 -1.34 -4.52
CA VAL A 89 -9.81 -2.62 -5.22
C VAL A 89 -9.59 -3.79 -4.25
N ALA A 90 -8.76 -3.59 -3.23
CA ALA A 90 -8.47 -4.63 -2.23
C ALA A 90 -9.69 -4.99 -1.38
N LEU A 91 -10.57 -4.02 -1.10
CA LEU A 91 -11.70 -4.17 -0.18
C LEU A 91 -13.05 -4.34 -0.88
N GLY A 92 -13.18 -3.92 -2.14
CA GLY A 92 -14.46 -3.68 -2.81
C GLY A 92 -15.47 -4.83 -2.79
N ASP A 93 -15.03 -6.07 -2.98
CA ASP A 93 -15.91 -7.26 -3.00
C ASP A 93 -15.78 -8.14 -1.74
N MET A 94 -14.96 -7.76 -0.78
CA MET A 94 -14.58 -8.63 0.35
C MET A 94 -15.77 -9.08 1.22
N ALA A 95 -16.76 -8.21 1.39
CA ALA A 95 -17.91 -8.50 2.25
C ALA A 95 -18.98 -9.35 1.57
N SER A 96 -19.08 -9.30 0.24
CA SER A 96 -20.10 -10.01 -0.55
C SER A 96 -19.61 -11.31 -1.18
N ARG A 97 -18.29 -11.56 -1.11
CA ARG A 97 -17.69 -12.75 -1.72
C ARG A 97 -18.00 -14.00 -0.90
N ALA A 98 -18.30 -15.11 -1.57
CA ALA A 98 -18.49 -16.41 -0.93
C ALA A 98 -17.27 -16.81 -0.09
N ILE A 99 -17.52 -17.53 1.00
CA ILE A 99 -16.44 -18.08 1.84
C ILE A 99 -15.78 -19.24 1.08
N PRO A 100 -14.44 -19.23 0.92
CA PRO A 100 -13.73 -20.33 0.28
C PRO A 100 -13.84 -21.60 1.13
N LEU A 101 -14.15 -22.70 0.48
CA LEU A 101 -14.32 -24.02 1.12
C LEU A 101 -13.08 -24.91 0.99
N SER A 102 -12.05 -24.44 0.28
CA SER A 102 -10.79 -25.16 0.06
C SER A 102 -9.58 -24.22 -0.04
N GLU A 103 -8.39 -24.80 0.14
CA GLU A 103 -7.12 -24.10 -0.05
C GLU A 103 -7.02 -23.50 -1.46
N ASN A 104 -7.45 -24.26 -2.47
CA ASN A 104 -7.40 -23.80 -3.86
C ASN A 104 -8.33 -22.60 -4.12
N GLU A 105 -9.51 -22.57 -3.52
CA GLU A 105 -10.42 -21.43 -3.63
C GLU A 105 -9.85 -20.19 -2.91
N MET A 106 -9.18 -20.38 -1.79
CA MET A 106 -8.45 -19.31 -1.11
C MET A 106 -7.31 -18.75 -1.97
N ILE A 107 -6.53 -19.62 -2.61
CA ILE A 107 -5.45 -19.23 -3.52
C ILE A 107 -6.01 -18.42 -4.70
N GLU A 108 -7.11 -18.88 -5.31
CA GLU A 108 -7.73 -18.19 -6.44
C GLU A 108 -8.33 -16.83 -6.06
N GLU A 109 -9.00 -16.75 -4.89
CA GLU A 109 -9.46 -15.46 -4.35
C GLU A 109 -8.31 -14.45 -4.20
N LEU A 110 -7.19 -14.91 -3.67
CA LEU A 110 -6.00 -14.07 -3.49
C LEU A 110 -5.36 -13.70 -4.83
N ARG A 111 -5.25 -14.64 -5.77
CA ARG A 111 -4.70 -14.39 -7.11
C ARG A 111 -5.46 -13.28 -7.83
N GLU A 112 -6.78 -13.35 -7.84
CA GLU A 112 -7.63 -12.33 -8.45
C GLU A 112 -7.46 -10.97 -7.75
N ARG A 113 -7.43 -10.94 -6.43
CA ARG A 113 -7.30 -9.72 -5.64
C ARG A 113 -5.95 -9.05 -5.84
N LEU A 114 -4.87 -9.82 -5.74
CA LEU A 114 -3.50 -9.33 -5.97
C LEU A 114 -3.32 -8.81 -7.39
N GLY A 115 -3.84 -9.55 -8.38
CA GLY A 115 -3.82 -9.11 -9.78
C GLY A 115 -4.52 -7.76 -9.99
N ARG A 116 -5.69 -7.56 -9.37
CA ARG A 116 -6.40 -6.27 -9.44
C ARG A 116 -5.61 -5.13 -8.76
N VAL A 117 -5.02 -5.37 -7.60
CA VAL A 117 -4.20 -4.35 -6.91
C VAL A 117 -2.97 -4.00 -7.74
N ILE A 118 -2.25 -5.00 -8.26
CA ILE A 118 -1.09 -4.77 -9.13
C ILE A 118 -1.49 -4.00 -10.38
N ALA A 119 -2.61 -4.34 -11.01
CA ALA A 119 -3.08 -3.65 -12.21
C ALA A 119 -3.40 -2.17 -11.94
N VAL A 120 -4.14 -1.85 -10.86
CA VAL A 120 -4.45 -0.46 -10.51
C VAL A 120 -3.21 0.33 -10.13
N THR A 121 -2.26 -0.29 -9.42
CA THR A 121 -1.00 0.34 -9.03
C THR A 121 -0.12 0.62 -10.26
N THR A 122 0.02 -0.35 -11.16
CA THR A 122 0.80 -0.21 -12.41
C THR A 122 0.21 0.87 -13.34
N ALA A 123 -1.12 0.94 -13.43
CA ALA A 123 -1.80 1.95 -14.23
C ALA A 123 -1.77 3.36 -13.63
N PHE A 124 -1.43 3.50 -12.35
CA PHE A 124 -1.42 4.79 -11.68
C PHE A 124 -0.19 5.63 -12.10
N PRO A 125 -0.38 6.85 -12.64
CA PRO A 125 0.74 7.67 -13.09
C PRO A 125 1.74 7.97 -11.98
N GLY A 126 3.02 7.63 -12.20
CA GLY A 126 4.10 7.87 -11.25
C GLY A 126 4.14 6.89 -10.06
N SER A 127 3.39 5.78 -10.10
CA SER A 127 3.31 4.78 -9.02
C SER A 127 4.68 4.37 -8.48
N VAL A 128 5.64 4.04 -9.34
CA VAL A 128 7.00 3.65 -8.93
C VAL A 128 7.66 4.71 -8.05
N GLN A 129 7.60 6.00 -8.44
CA GLN A 129 8.19 7.06 -7.64
C GLN A 129 7.42 7.31 -6.34
N ILE A 130 6.09 7.13 -6.36
CA ILE A 130 5.24 7.25 -5.17
C ILE A 130 5.54 6.12 -4.20
N LEU A 131 5.63 4.86 -4.65
CA LEU A 131 5.97 3.69 -3.83
C LEU A 131 7.34 3.87 -3.16
N ARG A 132 8.35 4.34 -3.93
CA ARG A 132 9.67 4.69 -3.38
C ARG A 132 9.60 5.80 -2.33
N ALA A 133 8.74 6.81 -2.52
CA ALA A 133 8.54 7.85 -1.52
C ALA A 133 7.85 7.31 -0.26
N LEU A 134 6.83 6.46 -0.40
CA LEU A 134 6.12 5.79 0.71
C LEU A 134 7.09 4.96 1.57
N ARG A 135 8.05 4.30 0.96
CA ARG A 135 9.07 3.50 1.64
C ARG A 135 10.14 4.35 2.34
N ASN A 136 10.62 5.42 1.70
CA ASN A 136 11.82 6.15 2.12
C ASN A 136 11.56 7.43 2.93
N SER A 137 10.32 7.91 3.02
CA SER A 137 9.96 9.13 3.76
C SER A 137 9.16 8.84 5.01
N VAL A 138 9.56 9.40 6.16
CA VAL A 138 8.84 9.25 7.43
C VAL A 138 7.37 9.67 7.31
N VAL A 139 7.10 10.78 6.60
CA VAL A 139 5.74 11.28 6.40
C VAL A 139 4.92 10.36 5.51
N MET A 140 5.51 9.90 4.41
CA MET A 140 4.85 9.04 3.46
C MET A 140 4.60 7.64 4.04
N ARG A 141 5.46 7.15 4.94
CA ARG A 141 5.21 5.91 5.69
C ARG A 141 3.93 5.95 6.51
N GLN A 142 3.54 7.12 7.05
CA GLN A 142 2.25 7.25 7.76
C GLN A 142 1.06 7.02 6.84
N VAL A 143 1.13 7.49 5.59
CA VAL A 143 0.11 7.23 4.57
C VAL A 143 0.01 5.73 4.30
N ARG A 144 1.14 5.06 4.08
CA ARG A 144 1.20 3.60 3.91
C ARG A 144 0.62 2.86 5.12
N HIS A 145 1.05 3.19 6.33
CA HIS A 145 0.56 2.54 7.55
C HIS A 145 -0.94 2.70 7.76
N ALA A 146 -1.53 3.84 7.40
CA ALA A 146 -2.97 4.05 7.50
C ALA A 146 -3.75 3.11 6.57
N SER A 147 -3.32 2.97 5.31
CA SER A 147 -3.87 2.01 4.35
C SER A 147 -3.69 0.57 4.83
N THR A 148 -2.45 0.17 5.19
CA THR A 148 -2.14 -1.17 5.70
C THR A 148 -3.03 -1.52 6.90
N ALA A 149 -3.21 -0.61 7.86
CA ALA A 149 -4.04 -0.86 9.03
C ALA A 149 -5.52 -1.10 8.65
N LYS A 150 -6.06 -0.32 7.72
CA LYS A 150 -7.43 -0.44 7.22
C LYS A 150 -7.64 -1.78 6.52
N VAL A 151 -6.76 -2.16 5.61
CA VAL A 151 -6.85 -3.42 4.86
C VAL A 151 -6.64 -4.63 5.79
N THR A 152 -5.67 -4.56 6.72
CA THR A 152 -5.44 -5.61 7.73
C THR A 152 -6.67 -5.86 8.58
N ALA A 153 -7.32 -4.80 9.07
CA ALA A 153 -8.52 -4.94 9.90
C ALA A 153 -9.64 -5.65 9.13
N ARG A 154 -9.85 -5.30 7.86
CA ARG A 154 -10.88 -5.91 7.03
C ARG A 154 -10.55 -7.35 6.64
N TRP A 155 -9.28 -7.63 6.33
CA TRP A 155 -8.81 -8.98 6.03
C TRP A 155 -8.91 -9.89 7.27
N PHE A 156 -8.62 -9.37 8.46
CA PHE A 156 -8.81 -10.09 9.72
C PHE A 156 -10.29 -10.51 9.92
N GLU A 157 -11.26 -9.61 9.70
CA GLU A 157 -12.68 -9.99 9.77
C GLU A 157 -13.02 -11.08 8.74
N ARG A 158 -12.50 -10.98 7.51
CA ARG A 158 -12.67 -12.01 6.48
C ARG A 158 -12.13 -13.37 6.93
N LEU A 159 -10.92 -13.39 7.52
CA LEU A 159 -10.35 -14.64 8.07
C LEU A 159 -11.16 -15.22 9.23
N ARG A 160 -11.77 -14.38 10.06
CA ARG A 160 -12.68 -14.85 11.11
C ARG A 160 -13.93 -15.50 10.56
N ASP A 161 -14.48 -14.98 9.47
CA ASP A 161 -15.64 -15.58 8.81
C ASP A 161 -15.28 -16.95 8.21
N ILE A 162 -14.08 -17.07 7.65
CA ILE A 162 -13.59 -18.34 7.05
C ILE A 162 -13.22 -19.36 8.14
N PHE A 163 -12.58 -18.93 9.22
CA PHE A 163 -12.02 -19.77 10.27
C PHE A 163 -12.55 -19.40 11.67
N PRO A 164 -13.86 -19.56 11.93
CA PRO A 164 -14.49 -19.07 13.18
C PRO A 164 -13.99 -19.77 14.45
N ALA A 165 -13.43 -20.98 14.34
CA ALA A 165 -12.89 -21.74 15.45
C ALA A 165 -11.42 -21.41 15.80
N THR A 166 -10.74 -20.60 14.98
CA THR A 166 -9.33 -20.28 15.17
C THR A 166 -9.15 -19.10 16.12
N ASP A 167 -8.10 -19.15 16.96
CA ASP A 167 -7.75 -18.06 17.88
C ASP A 167 -7.67 -16.70 17.17
N PRO A 168 -8.47 -15.70 17.58
CA PRO A 168 -8.48 -14.38 16.95
C PRO A 168 -7.11 -13.66 16.97
N VAL A 169 -6.28 -13.89 18.00
CA VAL A 169 -4.95 -13.29 18.08
C VAL A 169 -4.04 -13.84 16.98
N ARG A 170 -4.15 -15.15 16.72
CA ARG A 170 -3.44 -15.84 15.65
C ARG A 170 -3.88 -15.32 14.27
N LEU A 171 -5.20 -15.21 14.02
CA LEU A 171 -5.74 -14.69 12.77
C LEU A 171 -5.31 -13.24 12.51
N ARG A 172 -5.35 -12.38 13.55
CA ARG A 172 -4.94 -10.98 13.44
C ARG A 172 -3.46 -10.85 13.07
N ARG A 173 -2.59 -11.64 13.70
CA ARG A 173 -1.17 -11.71 13.39
C ARG A 173 -0.95 -12.19 11.95
N GLY A 174 -1.68 -13.21 11.53
CA GLY A 174 -1.62 -13.75 10.17
C GLY A 174 -2.06 -12.72 9.14
N ALA A 175 -3.16 -12.03 9.37
CA ALA A 175 -3.64 -10.95 8.51
C ALA A 175 -2.58 -9.85 8.33
N TRP A 176 -1.97 -9.42 9.44
CA TRP A 176 -0.91 -8.40 9.40
C TRP A 176 0.34 -8.88 8.64
N LEU A 177 0.86 -10.07 8.98
CA LEU A 177 2.05 -10.63 8.32
C LEU A 177 1.85 -10.82 6.82
N GLY A 178 0.72 -11.40 6.42
CA GLY A 178 0.45 -11.62 5.01
C GLY A 178 0.28 -10.32 4.23
N LEU A 179 -0.32 -9.28 4.84
CA LEU A 179 -0.45 -7.99 4.18
C LEU A 179 0.90 -7.27 4.04
N GLU A 180 1.75 -7.30 5.06
CA GLU A 180 3.11 -6.73 4.96
C GLU A 180 3.93 -7.40 3.85
N VAL A 181 3.88 -8.74 3.77
CA VAL A 181 4.55 -9.49 2.70
C VAL A 181 3.95 -9.14 1.34
N SER A 182 2.61 -9.10 1.23
CA SER A 182 1.92 -8.73 -0.02
C SER A 182 2.35 -7.35 -0.51
N THR A 183 2.39 -6.37 0.38
CA THR A 183 2.79 -5.00 0.06
C THR A 183 4.20 -4.93 -0.52
N GLN A 184 5.16 -5.63 0.10
CA GLN A 184 6.54 -5.64 -0.40
C GLN A 184 6.64 -6.32 -1.77
N LEU A 185 5.95 -7.44 -1.98
CA LEU A 185 5.97 -8.16 -3.26
C LEU A 185 5.29 -7.36 -4.37
N ILE A 186 4.16 -6.70 -4.09
CA ILE A 186 3.49 -5.80 -5.05
C ILE A 186 4.44 -4.68 -5.49
N GLU A 187 5.14 -4.03 -4.55
CA GLU A 187 6.11 -2.99 -4.86
C GLU A 187 7.20 -3.50 -5.80
N LEU A 188 7.79 -4.67 -5.51
CA LEU A 188 8.84 -5.27 -6.33
C LEU A 188 8.35 -5.64 -7.74
N ILE A 189 7.13 -6.16 -7.87
CA ILE A 189 6.52 -6.47 -9.17
C ILE A 189 6.31 -5.19 -9.98
N VAL A 190 5.73 -4.14 -9.36
CA VAL A 190 5.46 -2.86 -10.03
C VAL A 190 6.75 -2.12 -10.39
N GLU A 191 7.79 -2.21 -9.56
CA GLU A 191 9.12 -1.63 -9.84
C GLU A 191 9.90 -2.44 -10.90
N GLY A 192 9.47 -3.67 -11.23
CA GLY A 192 10.11 -4.53 -12.23
C GLY A 192 11.45 -5.12 -11.78
N GLU A 193 11.74 -5.14 -10.48
CA GLU A 193 13.06 -5.54 -9.95
C GLU A 193 13.32 -7.06 -10.01
N PHE A 194 12.28 -7.90 -10.14
CA PHE A 194 12.37 -9.36 -10.10
C PHE A 194 11.85 -10.08 -11.35
N ARG A 195 11.76 -9.38 -12.47
CA ARG A 195 11.38 -10.04 -13.72
C ARG A 195 12.57 -10.77 -14.32
N ALA A 196 12.43 -12.09 -14.49
CA ALA A 196 13.20 -12.76 -15.51
C ALA A 196 12.81 -12.17 -16.89
N GLU A 197 13.77 -12.00 -17.79
CA GLU A 197 13.55 -11.37 -19.08
C GLU A 197 12.43 -12.11 -19.85
N GLY A 198 11.30 -11.45 -20.10
CA GLY A 198 10.13 -12.02 -20.80
C GLY A 198 9.14 -12.79 -19.91
N GLU A 199 9.30 -12.84 -18.60
CA GLU A 199 8.36 -13.53 -17.71
C GLU A 199 7.08 -12.69 -17.51
N PRO A 200 5.86 -13.28 -17.72
CA PRO A 200 4.61 -12.59 -17.45
C PRO A 200 4.40 -12.33 -15.95
N ASP A 201 3.79 -11.19 -15.61
CA ASP A 201 3.41 -10.86 -14.21
C ASP A 201 2.53 -11.93 -13.55
N ASP A 202 1.72 -12.65 -14.34
CA ASP A 202 0.82 -13.71 -13.87
C ASP A 202 1.53 -14.83 -13.12
N ILE A 203 2.78 -15.14 -13.45
CA ILE A 203 3.56 -16.18 -12.76
C ILE A 203 3.87 -15.70 -11.34
N MET A 204 4.42 -14.50 -11.19
CA MET A 204 4.73 -13.94 -9.88
C MET A 204 3.47 -13.73 -9.01
N ILE A 205 2.37 -13.30 -9.62
CA ILE A 205 1.07 -13.17 -8.95
C ILE A 205 0.59 -14.55 -8.48
N GLY A 206 0.74 -15.59 -9.30
CA GLY A 206 0.37 -16.96 -8.97
C GLY A 206 1.18 -17.52 -7.80
N GLU A 207 2.51 -17.38 -7.83
CA GLU A 207 3.41 -17.79 -6.74
C GLU A 207 3.09 -17.07 -5.42
N MET A 208 2.86 -15.77 -5.48
CA MET A 208 2.48 -14.96 -4.33
C MET A 208 1.12 -15.38 -3.76
N ALA A 209 0.13 -15.65 -4.61
CA ALA A 209 -1.18 -16.11 -4.22
C ALA A 209 -1.13 -17.52 -3.59
N MET A 210 -0.34 -18.42 -4.16
CA MET A 210 -0.11 -19.77 -3.63
C MET A 210 0.56 -19.72 -2.25
N MET A 211 1.62 -18.92 -2.09
CA MET A 211 2.31 -18.77 -0.81
C MET A 211 1.36 -18.24 0.28
N LEU A 212 0.61 -17.19 -0.01
CA LEU A 212 -0.30 -16.56 0.95
C LEU A 212 -1.54 -17.40 1.22
N GLY A 213 -2.13 -18.03 0.18
CA GLY A 213 -3.30 -18.87 0.31
C GLY A 213 -3.03 -20.09 1.17
N ARG A 214 -1.92 -20.77 0.94
CA ARG A 214 -1.47 -21.87 1.80
C ARG A 214 -1.20 -21.43 3.24
N TYR A 215 -0.54 -20.30 3.39
CA TYR A 215 -0.27 -19.73 4.71
C TYR A 215 -1.57 -19.47 5.49
N TYR A 216 -2.54 -18.80 4.88
CA TYR A 216 -3.82 -18.51 5.54
C TYR A 216 -4.64 -19.78 5.79
N TRP A 217 -4.67 -20.70 4.82
CA TRP A 217 -5.39 -21.97 4.98
C TRP A 217 -4.82 -22.80 6.13
N GLN A 218 -3.51 -22.95 6.20
CA GLN A 218 -2.84 -23.63 7.30
C GLN A 218 -3.00 -22.91 8.65
N LEU A 219 -3.00 -21.56 8.61
CA LEU A 219 -3.25 -20.75 9.81
C LEU A 219 -4.60 -21.07 10.45
N GLY A 220 -5.63 -21.31 9.64
CA GLY A 220 -6.99 -21.63 10.07
C GLY A 220 -7.23 -23.10 10.40
N SER A 221 -6.58 -24.03 9.68
CA SER A 221 -6.83 -25.46 9.74
C SER A 221 -5.93 -26.24 10.71
N MET A 222 -4.77 -25.70 11.10
CA MET A 222 -3.84 -26.38 12.00
C MET A 222 -4.24 -26.20 13.47
N GLU A 223 -4.33 -27.30 14.22
CA GLU A 223 -4.19 -27.23 15.68
C GLU A 223 -2.89 -26.51 16.04
N PHE A 224 -2.97 -25.66 17.04
CA PHE A 224 -1.87 -24.79 17.47
C PHE A 224 -0.64 -25.62 17.82
N VAL A 225 0.35 -25.68 16.93
CA VAL A 225 1.71 -26.04 17.32
C VAL A 225 2.23 -24.88 18.15
N ASP A 226 2.22 -25.05 19.47
CA ASP A 226 2.75 -24.07 20.42
C ASP A 226 4.24 -23.88 20.12
N LEU A 227 4.56 -22.84 19.32
CA LEU A 227 5.93 -22.49 18.98
C LEU A 227 6.79 -22.30 20.24
N HIS A 228 6.18 -21.92 21.38
CA HIS A 228 6.87 -21.87 22.65
C HIS A 228 7.26 -23.27 23.15
N LYS A 229 6.49 -24.31 22.84
CA LYS A 229 6.88 -25.71 23.16
C LYS A 229 8.02 -26.17 22.26
N VAL A 230 7.98 -25.86 20.97
CA VAL A 230 9.06 -26.21 20.02
C VAL A 230 10.38 -25.55 20.44
N VAL A 231 10.38 -24.25 20.69
CA VAL A 231 11.57 -23.50 21.13
C VAL A 231 12.07 -24.00 22.50
N ARG A 232 11.18 -24.39 23.42
CA ARG A 232 11.57 -24.98 24.71
C ARG A 232 12.19 -26.37 24.55
N LEU A 233 11.69 -27.20 23.64
CA LEU A 233 12.24 -28.53 23.35
C LEU A 233 13.63 -28.43 22.71
N GLU A 234 13.85 -27.49 21.78
CA GLU A 234 15.17 -27.25 21.20
C GLU A 234 16.18 -26.73 22.22
N ARG A 235 15.76 -25.81 23.11
CA ARG A 235 16.64 -25.34 24.21
C ARG A 235 16.96 -26.42 25.24
N ARG A 236 16.09 -27.41 25.42
CA ARG A 236 16.39 -28.57 26.27
C ARG A 236 17.36 -29.54 25.59
N ARG A 237 17.22 -29.80 24.27
CA ARG A 237 18.13 -30.63 23.48
C ARG A 237 19.54 -30.03 23.36
N ALA A 238 19.67 -28.74 23.36
CA ALA A 238 20.97 -28.03 23.29
C ALA A 238 21.71 -27.99 24.64
N ARG A 239 21.10 -28.46 25.74
CA ARG A 239 21.69 -28.51 27.11
C ARG A 239 22.02 -29.92 27.59
N THR A 240 21.74 -30.92 26.76
CA THR A 240 22.16 -32.32 26.93
C THR A 240 23.24 -32.67 25.93
#